data_e59e32ba2bb0caddb1cb4ce7464cd1c3
#
_entry.id   e59e32ba2bb0caddb1cb4ce7464cd1c3
#
_cell.length_a   1.000
_cell.length_b   1.000
_cell.length_c   1.000
_cell.angle_alpha   90.00
_cell.angle_beta   90.00
_cell.angle_gamma   90.00
#
_symmetry.space_group_name_H-M   'P 1'
#
loop_
_entity.id
_entity.type
_entity.pdbx_description
1 polymer ?
#
loop_
_entity_poly.entity_id
_entity_poly.type
_entity_poly.pdbx_seq_one_letter_code
_entity_poly.pdbx_strand_id
1 'polypeptide(L)'
;MTRLSPRARRALRELRAKGSKRSIEGMARYGIRPKLAYGVPAPAVRALARKLGRDHALALEFRESGVFEARALAALVEDPKALTSSEMERWVREFESWADCDSTCLSLFWKAPFAFEKARAWAKRGPEIQRRAGFALMAALAVHDKGAQDRQFLRFLPLLEAAATDERNLIKKAVNWSIRQVGKRNGRLNREAVHAAHRIAKLPSPSARWIASDALRELESPQVKARLKKRG
;
A
#
# COMPACT_ATOMS: atom_id res chain seq x y z
N MET A 1 -6.21 -27.25 -7.95
CA MET A 1 -5.60 -26.14 -8.72
C MET A 1 -6.56 -25.77 -9.83
N THR A 2 -7.09 -24.58 -9.82
CA THR A 2 -7.98 -24.07 -10.87
C THR A 2 -7.22 -24.01 -12.20
N ARG A 3 -7.83 -24.52 -13.26
CA ARG A 3 -7.18 -24.57 -14.57
C ARG A 3 -7.19 -23.18 -15.20
N LEU A 4 -6.03 -22.50 -15.23
CA LEU A 4 -5.90 -21.17 -15.83
C LEU A 4 -6.43 -21.13 -17.27
N SER A 5 -7.14 -20.06 -17.63
CA SER A 5 -7.63 -19.83 -18.99
C SER A 5 -6.48 -19.72 -20.01
N PRO A 6 -6.74 -19.92 -21.30
CA PRO A 6 -5.74 -19.68 -22.36
C PRO A 6 -5.20 -18.26 -22.33
N ARG A 7 -6.05 -17.27 -21.98
CA ARG A 7 -5.70 -15.85 -21.87
C ARG A 7 -4.73 -15.60 -20.70
N ALA A 8 -5.00 -16.17 -19.52
CA ALA A 8 -4.10 -16.09 -18.36
C ALA A 8 -2.74 -16.74 -18.66
N ARG A 9 -2.74 -17.95 -19.22
CA ARG A 9 -1.50 -18.63 -19.61
C ARG A 9 -0.66 -17.83 -20.60
N ARG A 10 -1.28 -17.20 -21.60
CA ARG A 10 -0.59 -16.33 -22.56
C ARG A 10 0.05 -15.13 -21.86
N ALA A 11 -0.68 -14.45 -20.98
CA ALA A 11 -0.18 -13.30 -20.22
C ALA A 11 0.99 -13.70 -19.30
N LEU A 12 0.91 -14.84 -18.62
CA LEU A 12 2.01 -15.34 -17.77
C LEU A 12 3.26 -15.68 -18.59
N ARG A 13 3.11 -16.25 -19.81
CA ARG A 13 4.25 -16.46 -20.72
C ARG A 13 4.86 -15.13 -21.16
N GLU A 14 4.04 -14.12 -21.48
CA GLU A 14 4.52 -12.76 -21.84
C GLU A 14 5.28 -12.09 -20.67
N LEU A 15 4.80 -12.25 -19.43
CA LEU A 15 5.54 -11.82 -18.24
C LEU A 15 6.88 -12.53 -18.11
N ARG A 16 6.86 -13.87 -18.17
CA ARG A 16 8.06 -14.70 -18.00
C ARG A 16 9.16 -14.34 -19.00
N ALA A 17 8.79 -14.06 -20.25
CA ALA A 17 9.72 -13.66 -21.31
C ALA A 17 10.43 -12.31 -21.01
N LYS A 18 9.88 -11.47 -20.11
CA LYS A 18 10.46 -10.19 -19.71
C LYS A 18 11.17 -10.24 -18.35
N GLY A 19 11.24 -11.42 -17.76
CA GLY A 19 11.86 -11.66 -16.47
C GLY A 19 13.37 -11.85 -16.54
N SER A 20 14.05 -11.65 -15.41
CA SER A 20 15.49 -11.93 -15.30
C SER A 20 15.90 -12.34 -13.89
N LYS A 21 16.90 -13.23 -13.79
CA LYS A 21 17.53 -13.62 -12.52
C LYS A 21 18.12 -12.43 -11.79
N ARG A 22 18.78 -11.52 -12.52
CA ARG A 22 19.35 -10.28 -11.96
C ARG A 22 18.31 -9.42 -11.26
N SER A 23 17.10 -9.32 -11.79
CA SER A 23 16.00 -8.59 -11.14
C SER A 23 15.55 -9.28 -9.86
N ILE A 24 15.47 -10.61 -9.82
CA ILE A 24 15.13 -11.38 -8.62
C ILE A 24 16.19 -11.15 -7.52
N GLU A 25 17.48 -11.23 -7.86
CA GLU A 25 18.58 -10.93 -6.94
C GLU A 25 18.52 -9.49 -6.44
N GLY A 26 18.18 -8.54 -7.32
CA GLY A 26 17.94 -7.14 -6.97
C GLY A 26 16.82 -6.97 -5.93
N MET A 27 15.70 -7.68 -6.11
CA MET A 27 14.58 -7.66 -5.16
C MET A 27 15.00 -8.15 -3.76
N ALA A 28 15.83 -9.19 -3.69
CA ALA A 28 16.29 -9.77 -2.44
C ALA A 28 17.06 -8.76 -1.56
N ARG A 29 17.79 -7.81 -2.16
CA ARG A 29 18.50 -6.72 -1.44
C ARG A 29 17.54 -5.80 -0.67
N TYR A 30 16.29 -5.71 -1.10
CA TYR A 30 15.24 -4.94 -0.43
C TYR A 30 14.32 -5.80 0.45
N GLY A 31 14.75 -7.04 0.76
CA GLY A 31 13.95 -7.97 1.57
C GLY A 31 12.73 -8.55 0.86
N ILE A 32 12.67 -8.44 -0.47
CA ILE A 32 11.58 -9.00 -1.29
C ILE A 32 12.04 -10.38 -1.78
N ARG A 33 11.51 -11.44 -1.14
CA ARG A 33 11.88 -12.84 -1.40
C ARG A 33 10.61 -13.68 -1.61
N PRO A 34 9.91 -13.49 -2.74
CA PRO A 34 8.69 -14.26 -3.03
C PRO A 34 9.03 -15.73 -3.31
N LYS A 35 8.08 -16.61 -3.04
CA LYS A 35 8.21 -18.05 -3.32
C LYS A 35 8.39 -18.34 -4.82
N LEU A 36 7.70 -17.58 -5.67
CA LEU A 36 7.77 -17.70 -7.12
C LEU A 36 7.76 -16.32 -7.77
N ALA A 37 8.82 -15.97 -8.49
CA ALA A 37 8.93 -14.73 -9.26
C ALA A 37 9.63 -14.98 -10.61
N TYR A 38 9.32 -14.14 -11.57
CA TYR A 38 9.98 -14.11 -12.88
C TYR A 38 11.05 -13.01 -12.96
N GLY A 39 11.04 -12.03 -12.07
CA GLY A 39 11.95 -10.88 -12.10
C GLY A 39 11.59 -9.86 -13.17
N VAL A 40 10.29 -9.59 -13.35
CA VAL A 40 9.79 -8.65 -14.37
C VAL A 40 9.78 -7.23 -13.84
N PRO A 41 10.35 -6.24 -14.54
CA PRO A 41 10.31 -4.85 -14.13
C PRO A 41 8.87 -4.30 -14.07
N ALA A 42 8.57 -3.50 -13.06
CA ALA A 42 7.23 -2.92 -12.86
C ALA A 42 6.67 -2.14 -14.09
N PRO A 43 7.47 -1.42 -14.90
CA PRO A 43 6.97 -0.82 -16.15
C PRO A 43 6.40 -1.85 -17.14
N ALA A 44 7.03 -3.04 -17.24
CA ALA A 44 6.56 -4.10 -18.14
C ALA A 44 5.24 -4.72 -17.63
N VAL A 45 5.11 -4.92 -16.32
CA VAL A 45 3.83 -5.36 -15.70
C VAL A 45 2.71 -4.35 -16.00
N ARG A 46 2.97 -3.05 -15.81
CA ARG A 46 2.00 -1.98 -16.12
C ARG A 46 1.63 -1.91 -17.61
N ALA A 47 2.60 -2.12 -18.50
CA ALA A 47 2.34 -2.15 -19.94
C ALA A 47 1.41 -3.30 -20.32
N LEU A 48 1.65 -4.49 -19.75
CA LEU A 48 0.78 -5.66 -19.98
C LEU A 48 -0.62 -5.43 -19.39
N ALA A 49 -0.72 -4.85 -18.20
CA ALA A 49 -2.01 -4.52 -17.59
C ALA A 49 -2.86 -3.60 -18.49
N ARG A 50 -2.25 -2.56 -19.08
CA ARG A 50 -2.96 -1.68 -20.02
C ARG A 50 -3.47 -2.42 -21.26
N LYS A 51 -2.69 -3.36 -21.79
CA LYS A 51 -3.08 -4.19 -22.94
C LYS A 51 -4.23 -5.14 -22.62
N LEU A 52 -4.26 -5.69 -21.41
CA LEU A 52 -5.30 -6.63 -20.97
C LEU A 52 -6.62 -5.95 -20.63
N GLY A 53 -6.57 -4.71 -20.12
CA GLY A 53 -7.73 -3.99 -19.62
C GLY A 53 -8.24 -4.52 -18.27
N ARG A 54 -9.45 -4.08 -17.88
CA ARG A 54 -10.12 -4.52 -16.67
C ARG A 54 -10.81 -5.87 -16.89
N ASP A 55 -10.56 -6.81 -15.98
CA ASP A 55 -11.13 -8.16 -16.03
C ASP A 55 -10.99 -8.84 -14.66
N HIS A 56 -12.10 -8.92 -13.91
CA HIS A 56 -12.14 -9.52 -12.59
C HIS A 56 -11.77 -11.02 -12.59
N ALA A 57 -12.32 -11.79 -13.53
CA ALA A 57 -12.04 -13.23 -13.62
C ALA A 57 -10.53 -13.48 -13.88
N LEU A 58 -9.95 -12.69 -14.78
CA LEU A 58 -8.52 -12.76 -15.09
C LEU A 58 -7.65 -12.35 -13.89
N ALA A 59 -8.09 -11.36 -13.10
CA ALA A 59 -7.39 -10.95 -11.88
C ALA A 59 -7.34 -12.09 -10.84
N LEU A 60 -8.45 -12.79 -10.66
CA LEU A 60 -8.49 -13.95 -9.76
C LEU A 60 -7.54 -15.06 -10.23
N GLU A 61 -7.52 -15.38 -11.53
CA GLU A 61 -6.59 -16.37 -12.10
C GLU A 61 -5.12 -15.97 -11.89
N PHE A 62 -4.78 -14.69 -12.05
CA PHE A 62 -3.42 -14.20 -11.78
C PHE A 62 -3.04 -14.34 -10.30
N ARG A 63 -3.97 -14.10 -9.37
CA ARG A 63 -3.74 -14.35 -7.94
C ARG A 63 -3.46 -15.82 -7.66
N GLU A 64 -4.25 -16.72 -8.23
CA GLU A 64 -4.11 -18.17 -8.05
C GLU A 64 -2.81 -18.75 -8.65
N SER A 65 -2.20 -18.06 -9.62
CA SER A 65 -0.95 -18.50 -10.22
C SER A 65 0.23 -18.55 -9.25
N GLY A 66 0.16 -17.86 -8.12
CA GLY A 66 1.23 -17.74 -7.13
C GLY A 66 2.44 -16.94 -7.57
N VAL A 67 2.51 -16.47 -8.82
CA VAL A 67 3.61 -15.67 -9.35
C VAL A 67 3.56 -14.24 -8.79
N PHE A 68 4.67 -13.76 -8.25
CA PHE A 68 4.75 -12.44 -7.62
C PHE A 68 4.30 -11.30 -8.53
N GLU A 69 4.82 -11.25 -9.75
CA GLU A 69 4.46 -10.21 -10.72
C GLU A 69 3.03 -10.36 -11.26
N ALA A 70 2.49 -11.57 -11.26
CA ALA A 70 1.10 -11.80 -11.61
C ALA A 70 0.14 -11.27 -10.53
N ARG A 71 0.53 -11.28 -9.24
CA ARG A 71 -0.23 -10.60 -8.18
C ARG A 71 -0.29 -9.09 -8.39
N ALA A 72 0.83 -8.47 -8.79
CA ALA A 72 0.85 -7.05 -9.15
C ALA A 72 0.00 -6.78 -10.41
N LEU A 73 0.04 -7.68 -11.40
CA LEU A 73 -0.81 -7.61 -12.59
C LEU A 73 -2.29 -7.74 -12.23
N ALA A 74 -2.64 -8.68 -11.33
CA ALA A 74 -4.00 -8.84 -10.81
C ALA A 74 -4.55 -7.53 -10.25
N ALA A 75 -3.79 -6.84 -9.39
CA ALA A 75 -4.20 -5.56 -8.81
C ALA A 75 -4.40 -4.44 -9.86
N LEU A 76 -3.74 -4.54 -11.00
CA LEU A 76 -3.85 -3.57 -12.08
C LEU A 76 -5.01 -3.85 -13.05
N VAL A 77 -5.38 -5.12 -13.24
CA VAL A 77 -6.48 -5.52 -14.15
C VAL A 77 -7.81 -5.74 -13.43
N GLU A 78 -7.79 -5.79 -12.10
CA GLU A 78 -9.00 -5.94 -11.29
C GLU A 78 -9.97 -4.76 -11.47
N ASP A 79 -11.26 -5.07 -11.54
CA ASP A 79 -12.31 -4.06 -11.43
C ASP A 79 -12.59 -3.76 -9.94
N PRO A 80 -12.29 -2.55 -9.44
CA PRO A 80 -12.54 -2.21 -8.04
C PRO A 80 -14.01 -2.35 -7.61
N LYS A 81 -14.95 -2.32 -8.55
CA LYS A 81 -16.41 -2.47 -8.29
C LYS A 81 -16.80 -3.92 -8.12
N ALA A 82 -16.09 -4.85 -8.76
CA ALA A 82 -16.32 -6.28 -8.64
C ALA A 82 -15.61 -6.89 -7.42
N LEU A 83 -14.55 -6.22 -6.92
CA LEU A 83 -13.77 -6.70 -5.79
C LEU A 83 -14.60 -6.73 -4.51
N THR A 84 -14.75 -7.92 -3.93
CA THR A 84 -15.50 -8.13 -2.69
C THR A 84 -14.65 -7.88 -1.44
N SER A 85 -15.35 -7.64 -0.30
CA SER A 85 -14.69 -7.51 1.01
C SER A 85 -13.93 -8.81 1.40
N SER A 86 -14.46 -9.98 1.06
CA SER A 86 -13.83 -11.28 1.33
C SER A 86 -12.58 -11.51 0.49
N GLU A 87 -12.58 -11.07 -0.76
CA GLU A 87 -11.39 -11.14 -1.62
C GLU A 87 -10.28 -10.22 -1.11
N MET A 88 -10.59 -8.98 -0.70
CA MET A 88 -9.61 -8.11 -0.06
C MET A 88 -8.98 -8.78 1.17
N GLU A 89 -9.80 -9.47 1.99
CA GLU A 89 -9.32 -10.22 3.16
C GLU A 89 -8.41 -11.39 2.77
N ARG A 90 -8.75 -12.12 1.72
CA ARG A 90 -7.92 -13.20 1.18
C ARG A 90 -6.58 -12.65 0.69
N TRP A 91 -6.61 -11.60 -0.15
CA TRP A 91 -5.40 -11.03 -0.74
C TRP A 91 -4.42 -10.51 0.32
N VAL A 92 -4.91 -9.85 1.37
CA VAL A 92 -4.06 -9.36 2.47
C VAL A 92 -3.36 -10.50 3.21
N ARG A 93 -4.03 -11.66 3.39
CA ARG A 93 -3.40 -12.84 4.01
C ARG A 93 -2.33 -13.47 3.14
N GLU A 94 -2.42 -13.29 1.83
CA GLU A 94 -1.50 -13.85 0.84
C GLU A 94 -0.27 -12.97 0.54
N PHE A 95 -0.19 -11.76 1.06
CA PHE A 95 0.97 -10.89 0.82
C PHE A 95 2.25 -11.51 1.36
N GLU A 96 3.27 -11.60 0.52
CA GLU A 96 4.58 -12.17 0.85
C GLU A 96 5.64 -11.09 1.15
N SER A 97 5.38 -9.84 0.79
CA SER A 97 6.34 -8.75 0.99
C SER A 97 5.64 -7.39 1.11
N TRP A 98 6.40 -6.40 1.60
CA TRP A 98 5.96 -5.02 1.63
C TRP A 98 5.63 -4.48 0.23
N ALA A 99 6.35 -4.93 -0.82
CA ALA A 99 6.14 -4.45 -2.18
C ALA A 99 4.81 -4.95 -2.78
N ASP A 100 4.44 -6.20 -2.54
CA ASP A 100 3.13 -6.76 -2.92
C ASP A 100 2.00 -6.02 -2.20
N CYS A 101 2.15 -5.83 -0.89
CA CYS A 101 1.23 -5.09 -0.04
C CYS A 101 1.00 -3.65 -0.54
N ASP A 102 2.09 -2.87 -0.66
CA ASP A 102 2.02 -1.46 -1.02
C ASP A 102 1.50 -1.25 -2.44
N SER A 103 1.98 -2.05 -3.40
CA SER A 103 1.53 -1.96 -4.79
C SER A 103 0.04 -2.24 -4.95
N THR A 104 -0.49 -3.22 -4.22
CA THR A 104 -1.92 -3.56 -4.23
C THR A 104 -2.76 -2.44 -3.58
N CYS A 105 -2.32 -1.90 -2.43
CA CYS A 105 -2.98 -0.78 -1.79
C CYS A 105 -3.04 0.47 -2.70
N LEU A 106 -1.91 0.80 -3.37
CA LEU A 106 -1.78 1.96 -4.24
C LEU A 106 -2.50 1.81 -5.59
N SER A 107 -2.62 0.60 -6.12
CA SER A 107 -3.21 0.37 -7.44
C SER A 107 -4.71 0.11 -7.40
N LEU A 108 -5.17 -0.60 -6.37
CA LEU A 108 -6.50 -1.19 -6.32
C LEU A 108 -7.28 -0.85 -5.05
N PHE A 109 -6.78 -1.25 -3.87
CA PHE A 109 -7.59 -1.31 -2.65
C PHE A 109 -8.17 0.03 -2.21
N TRP A 110 -7.48 1.16 -2.45
CA TRP A 110 -8.01 2.47 -2.12
C TRP A 110 -9.29 2.85 -2.90
N LYS A 111 -9.56 2.17 -4.02
CA LYS A 111 -10.77 2.38 -4.86
C LYS A 111 -11.96 1.57 -4.40
N ALA A 112 -11.76 0.57 -3.54
CA ALA A 112 -12.83 -0.31 -3.08
C ALA A 112 -13.72 0.41 -2.07
N PRO A 113 -15.04 0.17 -2.05
CA PRO A 113 -15.98 0.83 -1.13
C PRO A 113 -15.67 0.54 0.34
N PHE A 114 -14.96 -0.55 0.63
CA PHE A 114 -14.57 -0.99 1.98
C PHE A 114 -13.23 -0.41 2.45
N ALA A 115 -12.53 0.40 1.64
CA ALA A 115 -11.13 0.77 1.87
C ALA A 115 -10.89 1.43 3.24
N PHE A 116 -11.71 2.39 3.65
CA PHE A 116 -11.55 3.07 4.95
C PHE A 116 -11.80 2.14 6.14
N GLU A 117 -12.75 1.23 6.03
CA GLU A 117 -13.02 0.21 7.06
C GLU A 117 -11.86 -0.75 7.19
N LYS A 118 -11.43 -1.33 6.06
CA LYS A 118 -10.30 -2.27 6.00
C LYS A 118 -8.99 -1.65 6.49
N ALA A 119 -8.69 -0.42 6.13
CA ALA A 119 -7.51 0.29 6.62
C ALA A 119 -7.46 0.33 8.15
N ARG A 120 -8.58 0.67 8.80
CA ARG A 120 -8.68 0.71 10.26
C ARG A 120 -8.63 -0.69 10.91
N ALA A 121 -9.28 -1.67 10.31
CA ALA A 121 -9.30 -3.03 10.82
C ALA A 121 -7.91 -3.69 10.73
N TRP A 122 -7.25 -3.56 9.57
CA TRP A 122 -5.94 -4.17 9.36
C TRP A 122 -4.81 -3.52 10.18
N ALA A 123 -4.89 -2.22 10.46
CA ALA A 123 -3.94 -1.53 11.33
C ALA A 123 -3.84 -2.10 12.75
N LYS A 124 -4.85 -2.87 13.19
CA LYS A 124 -4.91 -3.52 14.51
C LYS A 124 -4.45 -4.97 14.51
N ARG A 125 -4.08 -5.53 13.34
CA ARG A 125 -3.70 -6.94 13.22
C ARG A 125 -2.32 -7.23 13.82
N GLY A 126 -2.11 -8.48 14.24
CA GLY A 126 -0.83 -8.98 14.75
C GLY A 126 0.20 -9.23 13.66
N PRO A 127 -0.11 -10.00 12.58
CA PRO A 127 0.84 -10.33 11.52
C PRO A 127 1.36 -9.08 10.81
N GLU A 128 2.69 -8.96 10.66
CA GLU A 128 3.37 -7.72 10.26
C GLU A 128 2.89 -7.19 8.90
N ILE A 129 2.88 -8.02 7.86
CA ILE A 129 2.47 -7.57 6.51
C ILE A 129 0.99 -7.20 6.46
N GLN A 130 0.12 -7.92 7.18
CA GLN A 130 -1.30 -7.58 7.24
C GLN A 130 -1.53 -6.26 7.99
N ARG A 131 -0.79 -6.03 9.09
CA ARG A 131 -0.83 -4.76 9.83
C ARG A 131 -0.29 -3.61 8.97
N ARG A 132 0.81 -3.85 8.25
CA ARG A 132 1.36 -2.89 7.28
C ARG A 132 0.31 -2.50 6.24
N ALA A 133 -0.48 -3.46 5.72
CA ALA A 133 -1.51 -3.18 4.73
C ALA A 133 -2.53 -2.15 5.21
N GLY A 134 -2.87 -2.14 6.50
CA GLY A 134 -3.72 -1.10 7.09
C GLY A 134 -3.12 0.30 6.91
N PHE A 135 -1.86 0.48 7.28
CA PHE A 135 -1.18 1.77 7.15
C PHE A 135 -0.87 2.13 5.70
N ALA A 136 -0.46 1.18 4.87
CA ALA A 136 -0.25 1.42 3.43
C ALA A 136 -1.55 1.86 2.75
N LEU A 137 -2.69 1.27 3.12
CA LEU A 137 -3.99 1.67 2.60
C LEU A 137 -4.42 3.07 3.10
N MET A 138 -4.14 3.43 4.37
CA MET A 138 -4.32 4.79 4.85
C MET A 138 -3.52 5.82 4.03
N ALA A 139 -2.26 5.50 3.72
CA ALA A 139 -1.42 6.36 2.89
C ALA A 139 -1.94 6.45 1.45
N ALA A 140 -2.36 5.32 0.86
CA ALA A 140 -2.94 5.29 -0.49
C ALA A 140 -4.22 6.12 -0.59
N LEU A 141 -5.15 5.98 0.38
CA LEU A 141 -6.35 6.80 0.50
C LEU A 141 -6.00 8.29 0.61
N ALA A 142 -5.03 8.64 1.46
CA ALA A 142 -4.60 10.02 1.64
C ALA A 142 -4.03 10.63 0.35
N VAL A 143 -3.38 9.85 -0.50
CA VAL A 143 -2.82 10.30 -1.77
C VAL A 143 -3.88 10.38 -2.87
N HIS A 144 -4.74 9.38 -2.99
CA HIS A 144 -5.54 9.16 -4.19
C HIS A 144 -7.00 9.57 -4.05
N ASP A 145 -7.64 9.35 -2.91
CA ASP A 145 -9.04 9.70 -2.70
C ASP A 145 -9.21 11.19 -2.39
N LYS A 146 -9.32 12.00 -3.46
CA LYS A 146 -9.45 13.46 -3.34
C LYS A 146 -10.82 13.89 -2.84
N GLY A 147 -11.86 13.09 -3.07
CA GLY A 147 -13.25 13.38 -2.66
C GLY A 147 -13.55 13.05 -1.20
N ALA A 148 -12.71 12.25 -0.54
CA ALA A 148 -12.95 11.85 0.84
C ALA A 148 -12.85 13.04 1.82
N GLN A 149 -13.78 13.07 2.76
CA GLN A 149 -13.86 14.12 3.78
C GLN A 149 -12.76 13.98 4.83
N ASP A 150 -12.28 15.09 5.38
CA ASP A 150 -11.24 15.15 6.40
C ASP A 150 -11.52 14.26 7.60
N ARG A 151 -12.79 14.14 8.04
CA ARG A 151 -13.18 13.29 9.16
C ARG A 151 -12.74 11.82 9.01
N GLN A 152 -12.63 11.33 7.79
CA GLN A 152 -12.17 9.98 7.52
C GLN A 152 -10.68 9.81 7.86
N PHE A 153 -9.87 10.82 7.51
CA PHE A 153 -8.43 10.84 7.78
C PHE A 153 -8.10 11.17 9.24
N LEU A 154 -8.88 12.04 9.88
CA LEU A 154 -8.73 12.31 11.31
C LEU A 154 -8.88 11.04 12.15
N ARG A 155 -9.75 10.10 11.75
CA ARG A 155 -9.91 8.79 12.42
C ARG A 155 -8.69 7.87 12.28
N PHE A 156 -7.75 8.17 11.40
CA PHE A 156 -6.51 7.41 11.27
C PHE A 156 -5.46 7.82 12.30
N LEU A 157 -5.43 9.10 12.70
CA LEU A 157 -4.39 9.64 13.60
C LEU A 157 -4.26 8.87 14.92
N PRO A 158 -5.34 8.56 15.65
CA PRO A 158 -5.21 7.76 16.88
C PRO A 158 -4.61 6.35 16.64
N LEU A 159 -4.90 5.74 15.48
CA LEU A 159 -4.34 4.43 15.14
C LEU A 159 -2.86 4.51 14.81
N LEU A 160 -2.42 5.60 14.17
CA LEU A 160 -1.02 5.87 13.86
C LEU A 160 -0.23 6.14 15.16
N GLU A 161 -0.80 6.90 16.10
CA GLU A 161 -0.23 7.17 17.43
C GLU A 161 -0.06 5.87 18.22
N ALA A 162 -1.11 5.05 18.30
CA ALA A 162 -1.09 3.77 19.01
C ALA A 162 -0.09 2.75 18.41
N ALA A 163 0.21 2.86 17.11
CA ALA A 163 1.17 1.99 16.43
C ALA A 163 2.60 2.54 16.38
N ALA A 164 2.83 3.76 16.86
CA ALA A 164 4.13 4.42 16.74
C ALA A 164 5.24 3.76 17.57
N THR A 165 4.88 2.99 18.60
CA THR A 165 5.81 2.21 19.43
C THR A 165 6.14 0.82 18.87
N ASP A 166 5.56 0.43 17.73
CA ASP A 166 5.87 -0.85 17.08
C ASP A 166 7.29 -0.78 16.48
N GLU A 167 8.21 -1.56 17.04
CA GLU A 167 9.62 -1.54 16.63
C GLU A 167 9.90 -2.30 15.32
N ARG A 168 8.92 -3.04 14.79
CA ARG A 168 9.04 -3.73 13.51
C ARG A 168 9.24 -2.70 12.39
N ASN A 169 10.34 -2.85 11.64
CA ASN A 169 10.77 -1.84 10.66
C ASN A 169 9.73 -1.58 9.56
N LEU A 170 9.00 -2.62 9.14
CA LEU A 170 7.96 -2.47 8.12
C LEU A 170 6.75 -1.69 8.64
N ILE A 171 6.40 -1.85 9.94
CA ILE A 171 5.31 -1.10 10.58
C ILE A 171 5.72 0.35 10.78
N LYS A 172 6.86 0.58 11.43
CA LYS A 172 7.44 1.92 11.67
C LYS A 172 7.43 2.78 10.40
N LYS A 173 7.94 2.23 9.29
CA LYS A 173 7.98 2.94 8.01
C LYS A 173 6.59 3.21 7.43
N ALA A 174 5.64 2.29 7.58
CA ALA A 174 4.27 2.47 7.08
C ALA A 174 3.49 3.50 7.90
N VAL A 175 3.64 3.51 9.23
CA VAL A 175 3.06 4.53 10.11
C VAL A 175 3.58 5.92 9.74
N ASN A 176 4.90 6.06 9.62
CA ASN A 176 5.53 7.31 9.19
C ASN A 176 5.05 7.76 7.79
N TRP A 177 4.96 6.84 6.85
CA TRP A 177 4.43 7.16 5.52
C TRP A 177 2.99 7.66 5.59
N SER A 178 2.13 6.99 6.36
CA SER A 178 0.72 7.35 6.51
C SER A 178 0.52 8.73 7.11
N ILE A 179 1.15 9.04 8.24
CA ILE A 179 0.99 10.34 8.91
C ILE A 179 1.42 11.49 8.00
N ARG A 180 2.53 11.30 7.25
CA ARG A 180 3.00 12.29 6.27
C ARG A 180 2.02 12.47 5.11
N GLN A 181 1.42 11.41 4.58
CA GLN A 181 0.44 11.54 3.50
C GLN A 181 -0.85 12.20 3.97
N VAL A 182 -1.35 11.87 5.17
CA VAL A 182 -2.50 12.55 5.77
C VAL A 182 -2.22 14.05 5.92
N GLY A 183 -1.09 14.42 6.52
CA GLY A 183 -0.73 15.82 6.74
C GLY A 183 -0.44 16.63 5.46
N LYS A 184 -0.21 15.98 4.33
CA LYS A 184 -0.01 16.67 3.03
C LYS A 184 -1.27 16.90 2.22
N ARG A 185 -2.47 16.56 2.75
CA ARG A 185 -3.73 16.74 2.01
C ARG A 185 -4.20 18.18 1.95
N ASN A 186 -4.33 18.83 3.11
CA ASN A 186 -4.74 20.24 3.27
C ASN A 186 -4.23 20.82 4.59
N GLY A 187 -4.44 22.13 4.80
CA GLY A 187 -3.93 22.83 5.98
C GLY A 187 -4.52 22.34 7.31
N ARG A 188 -5.81 21.92 7.33
CA ARG A 188 -6.46 21.36 8.53
C ARG A 188 -5.80 20.04 8.92
N LEU A 189 -5.71 19.09 7.98
CA LEU A 189 -5.10 17.78 8.24
C LEU A 189 -3.61 17.87 8.52
N ASN A 190 -2.93 18.91 7.98
CA ASN A 190 -1.53 19.18 8.32
C ASN A 190 -1.38 19.51 9.80
N ARG A 191 -2.15 20.47 10.32
CA ARG A 191 -2.10 20.85 11.75
C ARG A 191 -2.35 19.64 12.65
N GLU A 192 -3.39 18.86 12.36
CA GLU A 192 -3.72 17.67 13.15
C GLU A 192 -2.65 16.57 13.10
N ALA A 193 -2.05 16.35 11.93
CA ALA A 193 -0.94 15.40 11.78
C ALA A 193 0.33 15.88 12.50
N VAL A 194 0.62 17.19 12.50
CA VAL A 194 1.72 17.78 13.28
C VAL A 194 1.48 17.61 14.77
N HIS A 195 0.26 17.91 15.26
CA HIS A 195 -0.10 17.68 16.66
C HIS A 195 0.05 16.20 17.06
N ALA A 196 -0.40 15.27 16.20
CA ALA A 196 -0.22 13.85 16.43
C ALA A 196 1.27 13.46 16.47
N ALA A 197 2.10 13.99 15.57
CA ALA A 197 3.54 13.75 15.57
C ALA A 197 4.22 14.27 16.84
N HIS A 198 3.82 15.42 17.37
CA HIS A 198 4.31 15.90 18.66
C HIS A 198 3.89 15.01 19.85
N ARG A 199 2.67 14.42 19.82
CA ARG A 199 2.28 13.43 20.83
C ARG A 199 3.11 12.14 20.71
N ILE A 200 3.34 11.67 19.49
CA ILE A 200 4.23 10.51 19.21
C ILE A 200 5.65 10.77 19.74
N ALA A 201 6.19 11.98 19.57
CA ALA A 201 7.53 12.33 20.07
C ALA A 201 7.73 12.13 21.57
N LYS A 202 6.64 12.20 22.36
CA LYS A 202 6.67 12.03 23.81
C LYS A 202 6.65 10.57 24.27
N LEU A 203 6.42 9.62 23.34
CA LEU A 203 6.37 8.19 23.66
C LEU A 203 7.78 7.64 23.92
N PRO A 204 7.98 6.78 24.91
CA PRO A 204 9.28 6.23 25.29
C PRO A 204 9.72 5.08 24.38
N SER A 205 9.80 5.32 23.04
CA SER A 205 10.15 4.33 22.03
C SER A 205 11.09 4.92 20.97
N PRO A 206 12.16 4.21 20.59
CA PRO A 206 13.01 4.60 19.46
C PRO A 206 12.24 4.74 18.14
N SER A 207 11.29 3.84 17.88
CA SER A 207 10.42 3.90 16.72
C SER A 207 9.59 5.18 16.70
N ALA A 208 8.95 5.51 17.82
CA ALA A 208 8.14 6.72 17.96
C ALA A 208 8.96 8.00 17.73
N ARG A 209 10.15 8.09 18.34
CA ARG A 209 11.06 9.24 18.12
C ARG A 209 11.45 9.41 16.67
N TRP A 210 11.77 8.30 15.98
CA TRP A 210 12.13 8.34 14.57
C TRP A 210 10.96 8.77 13.70
N ILE A 211 9.74 8.22 13.93
CA ILE A 211 8.52 8.58 13.20
C ILE A 211 8.21 10.07 13.37
N ALA A 212 8.23 10.56 14.61
CA ALA A 212 7.93 11.95 14.91
C ALA A 212 8.93 12.91 14.25
N SER A 213 10.23 12.65 14.41
CA SER A 213 11.28 13.48 13.82
C SER A 213 11.17 13.58 12.30
N ASP A 214 10.98 12.45 11.59
CA ASP A 214 10.89 12.42 10.15
C ASP A 214 9.58 13.07 9.64
N ALA A 215 8.45 12.82 10.35
CA ALA A 215 7.16 13.39 9.98
C ALA A 215 7.15 14.92 10.18
N LEU A 216 7.62 15.43 11.32
CA LEU A 216 7.69 16.87 11.59
C LEU A 216 8.60 17.59 10.60
N ARG A 217 9.80 17.04 10.33
CA ARG A 217 10.72 17.60 9.34
C ARG A 217 10.06 17.83 7.98
N GLU A 218 9.25 16.86 7.49
CA GLU A 218 8.54 17.02 6.22
C GLU A 218 7.32 17.92 6.33
N LEU A 219 6.44 17.69 7.32
CA LEU A 219 5.14 18.38 7.41
C LEU A 219 5.28 19.88 7.71
N GLU A 220 6.33 20.28 8.41
CA GLU A 220 6.62 21.69 8.73
C GLU A 220 7.56 22.34 7.72
N SER A 221 8.03 21.60 6.71
CA SER A 221 8.93 22.13 5.70
C SER A 221 8.31 23.28 4.91
N PRO A 222 9.13 24.27 4.46
CA PRO A 222 8.65 25.37 3.62
C PRO A 222 7.95 24.88 2.35
N GLN A 223 8.41 23.79 1.76
CA GLN A 223 7.84 23.18 0.55
C GLN A 223 6.41 22.68 0.79
N VAL A 224 6.16 21.97 1.90
CA VAL A 224 4.82 21.49 2.24
C VAL A 224 3.91 22.67 2.57
N LYS A 225 4.37 23.64 3.39
CA LYS A 225 3.59 24.83 3.74
C LYS A 225 3.19 25.65 2.49
N ALA A 226 4.13 25.87 1.57
CA ALA A 226 3.85 26.58 0.32
C ALA A 226 2.83 25.83 -0.56
N ARG A 227 2.95 24.50 -0.66
CA ARG A 227 2.01 23.67 -1.43
C ARG A 227 0.60 23.69 -0.82
N LEU A 228 0.48 23.69 0.49
CA LEU A 228 -0.81 23.71 1.17
C LEU A 228 -1.51 25.07 1.03
N LYS A 229 -0.77 26.18 1.07
CA LYS A 229 -1.32 27.53 0.80
C LYS A 229 -1.91 27.67 -0.60
N LYS A 230 -1.36 26.98 -1.61
CA LYS A 230 -1.88 27.02 -2.99
C LYS A 230 -3.14 26.18 -3.20
N ARG A 231 -3.54 25.36 -2.20
CA ARG A 231 -4.68 24.41 -2.28
C ARG A 231 -5.88 24.80 -1.43
N GLY A 232 -5.71 25.76 -0.54
CA GLY A 232 -6.77 26.39 0.25
C GLY A 232 -7.10 27.73 -0.35
#